data_9290b386d4bf90542495e616f0f8e9e0
#
_entry.id   9290b386d4bf90542495e616f0f8e9e0
#
_cell.length_a   1.000
_cell.length_b   1.000
_cell.length_c   1.000
_cell.angle_alpha   90.00
_cell.angle_beta   90.00
_cell.angle_gamma   90.00
#
_symmetry.space_group_name_H-M   'P 1'
#
loop_
_entity.id
_entity.type
_entity.pdbx_description
1 polymer ?
#
loop_
_entity_poly.entity_id
_entity_poly.type
_entity_poly.pdbx_seq_one_letter_code
_entity_poly.pdbx_strand_id
1 'polypeptide(L)'
;MRARFKFLIAILVVSISINVVIGYYYSDKYTLTQLSDKFTNFQTTDFEPVQIPEIYEEQVLMLSFEKNVFSKQDFTPWKTKLIEKFQNVFEIPDYDDITLMPVEEISEDEYDEYSLNKYSTSAQDGDNIIFYELKPKDNAKTTSCEDTICYSTVLVIPGSGNQGALDAINQPSQFSSYYYHKGIAEELVRSGYVVFVIENRGWGERGLDVQMNCKQPDVYCSGNQLHRHLFNLGYNQYSLQIIDTMQLLKHIHNLDYVNNEKIAIAGLSLGGPVSIAVSNLSPNVSGTIAASGVISQYKTVGSGITPGMLKYFDQPDLAASLSPKPLYLSWGLNEKSEFGYEAKNKYSAELVNNSYKLLDAEEKLVIVIHNEQFNHGHTFEMTSLTDFLDNTIG
;
A
#
# COMPACT_ATOMS: atom_id res chain seq x y z
N MET A 1 -37.57 -26.50 31.68
CA MET A 1 -36.31 -27.10 31.19
C MET A 1 -36.52 -28.15 30.09
N ARG A 2 -37.42 -29.16 30.25
CA ARG A 2 -37.64 -30.21 29.24
C ARG A 2 -38.17 -29.76 27.88
N ALA A 3 -38.98 -28.69 27.80
CA ALA A 3 -39.53 -28.20 26.53
C ALA A 3 -38.47 -27.45 25.67
N ARG A 4 -37.58 -26.67 26.32
CA ARG A 4 -36.48 -26.00 25.61
C ARG A 4 -35.44 -26.96 25.05
N PHE A 5 -35.21 -28.07 25.75
CA PHE A 5 -34.26 -29.10 25.31
C PHE A 5 -34.80 -29.87 24.08
N LYS A 6 -36.10 -30.15 24.05
CA LYS A 6 -36.75 -30.80 22.87
C LYS A 6 -36.76 -29.87 21.65
N PHE A 7 -36.91 -28.55 21.86
CA PHE A 7 -36.88 -27.57 20.77
C PHE A 7 -35.47 -27.43 20.17
N LEU A 8 -34.42 -27.43 21.01
CA LEU A 8 -33.02 -27.41 20.56
C LEU A 8 -32.63 -28.65 19.78
N ILE A 9 -33.08 -29.85 20.21
CA ILE A 9 -32.85 -31.10 19.48
C ILE A 9 -33.58 -31.08 18.13
N ALA A 10 -34.79 -30.55 18.06
CA ALA A 10 -35.54 -30.42 16.82
C ALA A 10 -34.82 -29.49 15.81
N ILE A 11 -34.28 -28.36 16.26
CA ILE A 11 -33.50 -27.44 15.40
C ILE A 11 -32.20 -28.14 14.91
N LEU A 12 -31.53 -28.89 15.78
CA LEU A 12 -30.29 -29.60 15.41
C LEU A 12 -30.58 -30.69 14.38
N VAL A 13 -31.65 -31.46 14.55
CA VAL A 13 -32.06 -32.52 13.62
C VAL A 13 -32.46 -31.94 12.27
N VAL A 14 -33.18 -30.80 12.24
CA VAL A 14 -33.56 -30.12 11.01
C VAL A 14 -32.32 -29.55 10.29
N SER A 15 -31.37 -28.98 11.03
CA SER A 15 -30.11 -28.48 10.46
C SER A 15 -29.25 -29.58 9.85
N ILE A 16 -29.13 -30.72 10.55
CA ILE A 16 -28.42 -31.92 10.04
C ILE A 16 -29.13 -32.48 8.81
N SER A 17 -30.47 -32.57 8.83
CA SER A 17 -31.26 -33.06 7.70
C SER A 17 -31.12 -32.17 6.46
N ILE A 18 -31.12 -30.87 6.63
CA ILE A 18 -30.91 -29.90 5.52
C ILE A 18 -29.48 -30.06 4.93
N ASN A 19 -28.47 -30.18 5.76
CA ASN A 19 -27.11 -30.38 5.28
C ASN A 19 -26.91 -31.76 4.59
N VAL A 20 -27.57 -32.80 5.07
CA VAL A 20 -27.57 -34.12 4.42
C VAL A 20 -28.32 -34.09 3.10
N VAL A 21 -29.48 -33.42 3.00
CA VAL A 21 -30.24 -33.28 1.75
C VAL A 21 -29.46 -32.44 0.73
N ILE A 22 -28.84 -31.36 1.17
CA ILE A 22 -27.96 -30.56 0.31
C ILE A 22 -26.76 -31.40 -0.15
N GLY A 23 -26.12 -32.13 0.76
CA GLY A 23 -25.01 -33.03 0.45
C GLY A 23 -25.44 -34.16 -0.52
N TYR A 24 -26.63 -34.72 -0.36
CA TYR A 24 -27.17 -35.78 -1.26
C TYR A 24 -27.54 -35.21 -2.64
N TYR A 25 -28.17 -34.03 -2.69
CA TYR A 25 -28.54 -33.39 -3.94
C TYR A 25 -27.32 -32.98 -4.79
N TYR A 26 -26.20 -32.61 -4.13
CA TYR A 26 -24.96 -32.34 -4.82
C TYR A 26 -24.12 -33.59 -5.12
N SER A 27 -24.21 -34.64 -4.32
CA SER A 27 -23.48 -35.89 -4.59
C SER A 27 -24.03 -36.69 -5.78
N ASP A 28 -25.33 -36.57 -6.07
CA ASP A 28 -25.95 -37.19 -7.25
C ASP A 28 -25.60 -36.43 -8.56
N LYS A 29 -25.17 -35.18 -8.47
CA LYS A 29 -24.81 -34.39 -9.66
C LYS A 29 -23.31 -34.29 -9.93
N TYR A 30 -22.49 -34.45 -8.89
CA TYR A 30 -21.03 -34.34 -9.03
C TYR A 30 -20.33 -35.28 -8.02
N THR A 31 -19.37 -36.04 -8.48
CA THR A 31 -18.47 -36.78 -7.58
C THR A 31 -17.62 -35.79 -6.79
N LEU A 32 -17.17 -36.16 -5.58
CA LEU A 32 -16.27 -35.31 -4.77
C LEU A 32 -15.03 -34.88 -5.55
N THR A 33 -14.54 -35.69 -6.48
CA THR A 33 -13.46 -35.35 -7.41
C THR A 33 -13.87 -34.27 -8.38
N GLN A 34 -15.09 -34.30 -8.94
CA GLN A 34 -15.58 -33.27 -9.86
C GLN A 34 -15.88 -31.92 -9.16
N LEU A 35 -16.24 -31.97 -7.87
CA LEU A 35 -16.33 -30.77 -7.02
C LEU A 35 -14.96 -30.23 -6.69
N SER A 36 -14.00 -31.10 -6.35
CA SER A 36 -12.60 -30.74 -6.16
C SER A 36 -12.01 -30.11 -7.43
N ASP A 37 -12.24 -30.73 -8.59
CA ASP A 37 -11.77 -30.24 -9.88
C ASP A 37 -12.44 -28.91 -10.29
N LYS A 38 -13.70 -28.69 -9.93
CA LYS A 38 -14.34 -27.39 -10.13
C LYS A 38 -13.79 -26.31 -9.17
N PHE A 39 -13.50 -26.66 -7.92
CA PHE A 39 -12.90 -25.72 -6.97
C PHE A 39 -11.41 -25.50 -7.25
N THR A 40 -10.67 -26.49 -7.73
CA THR A 40 -9.28 -26.35 -8.18
C THR A 40 -9.20 -25.61 -9.51
N ASN A 41 -10.12 -25.84 -10.44
CA ASN A 41 -10.20 -25.07 -11.69
C ASN A 41 -10.63 -23.61 -11.50
N PHE A 42 -11.27 -23.25 -10.37
CA PHE A 42 -11.46 -21.82 -10.04
C PHE A 42 -10.18 -21.14 -9.57
N GLN A 43 -9.15 -21.89 -9.20
CA GLN A 43 -7.83 -21.37 -8.80
C GLN A 43 -6.82 -21.29 -9.95
N THR A 44 -7.12 -21.89 -11.09
CA THR A 44 -6.24 -21.92 -12.27
C THR A 44 -6.96 -21.53 -13.56
N THR A 45 -7.98 -20.70 -13.50
CA THR A 45 -8.34 -19.98 -14.70
C THR A 45 -7.16 -19.07 -14.99
N ASP A 46 -6.33 -19.46 -15.95
CA ASP A 46 -5.58 -18.54 -16.76
C ASP A 46 -6.58 -17.44 -17.14
N PHE A 47 -6.52 -16.30 -16.45
CA PHE A 47 -7.23 -15.13 -16.91
C PHE A 47 -6.58 -14.81 -18.24
N GLU A 48 -7.20 -15.23 -19.33
CA GLU A 48 -6.85 -14.65 -20.60
C GLU A 48 -6.92 -13.14 -20.41
N PRO A 49 -5.85 -12.42 -20.72
CA PRO A 49 -5.88 -10.97 -20.64
C PRO A 49 -7.14 -10.52 -21.36
N VAL A 50 -7.91 -9.63 -20.73
CA VAL A 50 -9.10 -9.05 -21.36
C VAL A 50 -8.63 -8.59 -22.73
N GLN A 51 -9.15 -9.20 -23.79
CA GLN A 51 -8.82 -8.79 -25.14
C GLN A 51 -9.36 -7.37 -25.30
N ILE A 52 -8.46 -6.40 -25.16
CA ILE A 52 -8.79 -5.02 -25.48
C ILE A 52 -9.05 -5.02 -26.99
N PRO A 53 -10.22 -4.55 -27.45
CA PRO A 53 -10.47 -4.47 -28.87
C PRO A 53 -9.33 -3.73 -29.57
N GLU A 54 -8.87 -4.24 -30.69
CA GLU A 54 -7.72 -3.73 -31.47
C GLU A 54 -7.73 -2.20 -31.66
N ILE A 55 -8.91 -1.62 -31.83
CA ILE A 55 -9.16 -0.17 -31.91
C ILE A 55 -8.64 0.64 -30.69
N TYR A 56 -8.47 0.01 -29.53
CA TYR A 56 -7.95 0.67 -28.32
C TYR A 56 -6.48 0.35 -28.05
N GLU A 57 -5.88 -0.65 -28.71
CA GLU A 57 -4.48 -1.05 -28.46
C GLU A 57 -3.48 0.09 -28.72
N GLU A 58 -3.70 0.89 -29.76
CA GLU A 58 -2.86 2.06 -30.04
C GLU A 58 -3.00 3.17 -29.01
N GLN A 59 -4.09 3.17 -28.23
CA GLN A 59 -4.40 4.20 -27.23
C GLN A 59 -4.06 3.78 -25.79
N VAL A 60 -3.40 2.63 -25.62
CA VAL A 60 -3.03 2.09 -24.31
C VAL A 60 -1.54 2.32 -24.07
N LEU A 61 -1.21 2.72 -22.82
CA LEU A 61 0.15 2.91 -22.35
C LEU A 61 0.98 3.82 -23.27
N MET A 62 0.42 4.94 -23.70
CA MET A 62 1.08 5.87 -24.63
C MET A 62 2.38 6.46 -24.07
N LEU A 63 2.52 6.54 -22.75
CA LEU A 63 3.70 7.02 -22.03
C LEU A 63 4.41 5.91 -21.26
N SER A 64 4.22 4.62 -21.62
CA SER A 64 4.98 3.55 -20.98
C SER A 64 6.48 3.69 -21.25
N PHE A 65 7.29 3.23 -20.29
CA PHE A 65 8.75 3.21 -20.40
C PHE A 65 9.20 2.46 -21.67
N GLU A 66 8.64 1.28 -21.92
CA GLU A 66 9.01 0.43 -23.06
C GLU A 66 8.76 1.08 -24.44
N LYS A 67 7.75 1.95 -24.54
CA LYS A 67 7.40 2.62 -25.80
C LYS A 67 8.16 3.93 -26.05
N ASN A 68 8.73 4.52 -25.00
CA ASN A 68 9.23 5.90 -25.08
C ASN A 68 10.71 6.05 -24.71
N VAL A 69 11.34 5.03 -24.10
CA VAL A 69 12.70 5.16 -23.59
C VAL A 69 13.60 4.09 -24.19
N PHE A 70 14.42 4.48 -25.14
CA PHE A 70 15.35 3.61 -25.87
C PHE A 70 16.83 3.93 -25.54
N SER A 71 17.07 5.07 -24.91
CA SER A 71 18.39 5.55 -24.54
C SER A 71 18.36 6.38 -23.25
N LYS A 72 19.51 6.64 -22.63
CA LYS A 72 19.60 7.51 -21.43
C LYS A 72 19.05 8.92 -21.71
N GLN A 73 19.21 9.42 -22.93
CA GLN A 73 18.77 10.75 -23.32
C GLN A 73 17.22 10.87 -23.33
N ASP A 74 16.52 9.77 -23.57
CA ASP A 74 15.05 9.75 -23.62
C ASP A 74 14.43 9.77 -22.23
N PHE A 75 15.17 9.35 -21.20
CA PHE A 75 14.64 9.11 -19.85
C PHE A 75 14.06 10.37 -19.20
N THR A 76 14.84 11.45 -19.11
CA THR A 76 14.39 12.68 -18.46
C THR A 76 13.19 13.33 -19.15
N PRO A 77 13.15 13.48 -20.50
CA PRO A 77 11.98 13.99 -21.19
C PRO A 77 10.74 13.11 -21.01
N TRP A 78 10.92 11.79 -21.00
CA TRP A 78 9.84 10.84 -20.74
C TRP A 78 9.30 10.98 -19.32
N LYS A 79 10.17 10.96 -18.31
CA LYS A 79 9.79 11.12 -16.91
C LYS A 79 8.99 12.40 -16.68
N THR A 80 9.45 13.53 -17.23
CA THR A 80 8.74 14.81 -17.10
C THR A 80 7.31 14.71 -17.64
N LYS A 81 7.14 14.16 -18.86
CA LYS A 81 5.81 13.99 -19.47
C LYS A 81 4.94 13.00 -18.69
N LEU A 82 5.54 11.93 -18.17
CA LEU A 82 4.83 10.94 -17.37
C LEU A 82 4.28 11.56 -16.08
N ILE A 83 5.13 12.27 -15.33
CA ILE A 83 4.74 12.88 -14.05
C ILE A 83 3.69 13.98 -14.27
N GLU A 84 3.88 14.86 -15.25
CA GLU A 84 2.86 15.85 -15.63
C GLU A 84 1.52 15.18 -15.97
N LYS A 85 1.55 14.10 -16.74
CA LYS A 85 0.34 13.37 -17.10
C LYS A 85 -0.27 12.66 -15.89
N PHE A 86 0.54 12.12 -15.00
CA PHE A 86 0.09 11.51 -13.74
C PHE A 86 -0.66 12.54 -12.88
N GLN A 87 -0.08 13.71 -12.63
CA GLN A 87 -0.73 14.78 -11.89
C GLN A 87 -2.06 15.19 -12.53
N ASN A 88 -2.09 15.35 -13.85
CA ASN A 88 -3.30 15.73 -14.60
C ASN A 88 -4.41 14.66 -14.54
N VAL A 89 -4.07 13.36 -14.65
CA VAL A 89 -5.07 12.27 -14.60
C VAL A 89 -5.65 12.09 -13.21
N PHE A 90 -4.83 12.33 -12.18
CA PHE A 90 -5.19 12.15 -10.79
C PHE A 90 -5.57 13.45 -10.07
N GLU A 91 -5.52 14.60 -10.77
CA GLU A 91 -5.81 15.93 -10.21
C GLU A 91 -4.99 16.22 -8.95
N ILE A 92 -3.70 15.86 -8.96
CA ILE A 92 -2.79 16.08 -7.85
C ILE A 92 -2.08 17.43 -8.03
N PRO A 93 -2.14 18.34 -7.03
CA PRO A 93 -1.45 19.62 -7.09
C PRO A 93 0.07 19.46 -7.01
N ASP A 94 0.80 20.49 -7.37
CA ASP A 94 2.23 20.54 -7.10
C ASP A 94 2.51 20.52 -5.60
N TYR A 95 3.64 19.92 -5.21
CA TYR A 95 4.03 19.83 -3.79
C TYR A 95 4.07 21.18 -3.08
N ASP A 96 4.55 22.21 -3.78
CA ASP A 96 4.66 23.57 -3.23
C ASP A 96 3.30 24.22 -2.97
N ASP A 97 2.27 23.84 -3.74
CA ASP A 97 0.90 24.34 -3.60
C ASP A 97 0.13 23.72 -2.42
N ILE A 98 0.66 22.64 -1.83
CA ILE A 98 0.04 22.02 -0.65
C ILE A 98 0.19 22.95 0.56
N THR A 99 -0.94 23.34 1.14
CA THR A 99 -0.97 24.20 2.34
C THR A 99 -0.74 23.35 3.60
N LEU A 100 0.16 23.82 4.47
CA LEU A 100 0.30 23.24 5.81
C LEU A 100 -0.84 23.72 6.70
N MET A 101 -1.50 22.78 7.35
CA MET A 101 -2.55 23.02 8.33
C MET A 101 -1.99 22.84 9.75
N PRO A 102 -2.57 23.52 10.76
CA PRO A 102 -2.20 23.30 12.16
C PRO A 102 -2.28 21.81 12.54
N VAL A 103 -1.32 21.36 13.31
CA VAL A 103 -1.26 20.01 13.86
C VAL A 103 -1.64 20.06 15.33
N GLU A 104 -2.53 19.20 15.76
CA GLU A 104 -2.96 19.05 17.15
C GLU A 104 -2.49 17.69 17.68
N GLU A 105 -1.85 17.69 18.85
CA GLU A 105 -1.53 16.47 19.58
C GLU A 105 -2.77 15.94 20.27
N ILE A 106 -3.06 14.65 20.07
CA ILE A 106 -4.22 13.96 20.66
C ILE A 106 -3.82 13.21 21.92
N SER A 107 -2.70 12.46 21.87
CA SER A 107 -2.20 11.68 22.99
C SER A 107 -0.71 11.45 22.86
N GLU A 108 -0.08 11.22 24.02
CA GLU A 108 1.32 10.82 24.19
C GLU A 108 1.36 9.58 25.09
N ASP A 109 2.04 8.55 24.64
CA ASP A 109 2.26 7.31 25.38
C ASP A 109 3.77 7.03 25.47
N GLU A 110 4.25 6.69 26.67
CA GLU A 110 5.65 6.43 26.94
C GLU A 110 5.92 4.93 27.09
N TYR A 111 6.84 4.41 26.26
CA TYR A 111 7.37 3.05 26.36
C TYR A 111 8.83 3.08 26.83
N ASP A 112 9.39 1.94 27.21
CA ASP A 112 10.77 1.88 27.69
C ASP A 112 11.79 2.35 26.64
N GLU A 113 11.57 2.00 25.36
CA GLU A 113 12.53 2.22 24.27
C GLU A 113 12.18 3.42 23.38
N TYR A 114 10.91 3.88 23.36
CA TYR A 114 10.43 4.96 22.49
C TYR A 114 9.23 5.69 23.11
N SER A 115 8.91 6.88 22.60
CA SER A 115 7.63 7.54 22.81
C SER A 115 6.72 7.34 21.58
N LEU A 116 5.41 7.28 21.81
CA LEU A 116 4.38 7.20 20.77
C LEU A 116 3.41 8.35 20.93
N ASN A 117 3.40 9.25 19.96
CA ASN A 117 2.50 10.39 19.93
C ASN A 117 1.50 10.23 18.81
N LYS A 118 0.25 10.60 19.07
CA LYS A 118 -0.83 10.66 18.10
C LYS A 118 -1.19 12.08 17.79
N TYR A 119 -1.33 12.40 16.52
CA TYR A 119 -1.66 13.74 16.05
C TYR A 119 -2.83 13.73 15.08
N SER A 120 -3.44 14.90 14.91
CA SER A 120 -4.38 15.18 13.84
C SER A 120 -4.12 16.53 13.17
N THR A 121 -4.52 16.63 11.91
CA THR A 121 -4.52 17.87 11.14
C THR A 121 -5.64 17.81 10.08
N SER A 122 -6.08 18.97 9.60
CA SER A 122 -7.05 19.00 8.50
C SER A 122 -6.37 18.73 7.16
N ALA A 123 -6.99 17.88 6.33
CA ALA A 123 -6.63 17.70 4.93
C ALA A 123 -7.01 18.92 4.08
N GLN A 124 -6.51 19.00 2.83
CA GLN A 124 -6.80 20.12 1.91
C GLN A 124 -8.31 20.28 1.61
N ASP A 125 -9.06 19.20 1.66
CA ASP A 125 -10.52 19.18 1.45
C ASP A 125 -11.36 19.25 2.74
N GLY A 126 -10.70 19.43 3.89
CA GLY A 126 -11.34 19.57 5.20
C GLY A 126 -11.61 18.25 5.92
N ASP A 127 -11.25 17.09 5.35
CA ASP A 127 -11.23 15.81 6.09
C ASP A 127 -10.14 15.84 7.17
N ASN A 128 -10.10 14.85 8.04
CA ASN A 128 -9.13 14.77 9.12
C ASN A 128 -8.01 13.79 8.76
N ILE A 129 -6.75 14.25 8.81
CA ILE A 129 -5.57 13.39 8.71
C ILE A 129 -5.15 13.00 10.13
N ILE A 130 -5.15 11.72 10.43
CA ILE A 130 -4.61 11.14 11.67
C ILE A 130 -3.25 10.54 11.34
N PHE A 131 -2.27 10.78 12.20
CA PHE A 131 -0.95 10.17 12.08
C PHE A 131 -0.30 9.96 13.44
N TYR A 132 0.69 9.09 13.47
CA TYR A 132 1.45 8.72 14.65
C TYR A 132 2.92 9.03 14.45
N GLU A 133 3.60 9.41 15.51
CA GLU A 133 5.05 9.55 15.58
C GLU A 133 5.60 8.60 16.65
N LEU A 134 6.58 7.78 16.27
CA LEU A 134 7.37 6.99 17.18
C LEU A 134 8.79 7.56 17.19
N LYS A 135 9.27 7.96 18.37
CA LYS A 135 10.60 8.56 18.53
C LYS A 135 11.46 7.73 19.48
N PRO A 136 12.64 7.27 19.02
CA PRO A 136 13.53 6.44 19.84
C PRO A 136 14.12 7.25 21.00
N LYS A 137 14.25 6.63 22.17
CA LYS A 137 14.91 7.21 23.36
C LYS A 137 16.41 6.96 23.33
N ASP A 138 16.81 5.76 22.91
CA ASP A 138 18.19 5.31 22.82
C ASP A 138 18.50 4.84 21.41
N ASN A 139 19.81 4.70 21.08
CA ASN A 139 20.33 4.17 19.80
C ASN A 139 19.79 4.89 18.54
N ALA A 140 19.37 6.14 18.67
CA ALA A 140 18.83 6.90 17.58
C ALA A 140 19.86 7.10 16.44
N LYS A 141 19.39 6.91 15.21
CA LYS A 141 20.19 7.21 14.00
C LYS A 141 20.15 8.71 13.76
N THR A 142 21.20 9.37 14.22
CA THR A 142 21.32 10.82 14.24
C THR A 142 22.49 11.33 13.41
N THR A 143 22.37 12.57 12.99
CA THR A 143 23.44 13.34 12.36
C THR A 143 23.41 14.76 12.88
N SER A 144 24.51 15.50 12.73
CA SER A 144 24.53 16.95 13.01
C SER A 144 23.81 17.69 11.90
N CYS A 145 22.85 18.53 12.29
CA CYS A 145 22.22 19.52 11.42
C CYS A 145 22.49 20.89 12.03
N GLU A 146 23.33 21.69 11.36
CA GLU A 146 23.74 23.01 11.88
C GLU A 146 24.08 22.98 13.39
N ASP A 147 23.19 23.49 14.26
CA ASP A 147 23.37 23.56 15.72
C ASP A 147 22.57 22.51 16.50
N THR A 148 21.88 21.57 15.80
CA THR A 148 20.99 20.57 16.41
C THR A 148 21.34 19.14 16.03
N ILE A 149 20.75 18.18 16.74
CA ILE A 149 20.77 16.75 16.37
C ILE A 149 19.52 16.45 15.57
N CYS A 150 19.70 15.93 14.36
CA CYS A 150 18.61 15.51 13.51
C CYS A 150 18.57 13.98 13.35
N TYR A 151 17.38 13.48 13.12
CA TYR A 151 17.11 12.04 13.02
C TYR A 151 16.88 11.61 11.57
N SER A 152 17.37 10.43 11.24
CA SER A 152 16.92 9.69 10.07
C SER A 152 15.48 9.27 10.26
N THR A 153 14.63 9.49 9.27
CA THR A 153 13.17 9.42 9.42
C THR A 153 12.54 8.49 8.38
N VAL A 154 11.57 7.70 8.80
CA VAL A 154 10.78 6.85 7.90
C VAL A 154 9.29 7.21 7.99
N LEU A 155 8.67 7.54 6.86
CA LEU A 155 7.22 7.69 6.75
C LEU A 155 6.61 6.37 6.27
N VAL A 156 5.81 5.73 7.12
CA VAL A 156 5.12 4.47 6.83
C VAL A 156 3.71 4.74 6.34
N ILE A 157 3.35 4.13 5.21
CA ILE A 157 2.02 4.20 4.61
C ILE A 157 1.42 2.79 4.67
N PRO A 158 0.44 2.55 5.53
CA PRO A 158 -0.21 1.24 5.66
C PRO A 158 -0.90 0.80 4.37
N GLY A 159 -1.16 -0.50 4.27
CA GLY A 159 -2.04 -1.06 3.25
C GLY A 159 -3.52 -0.85 3.58
N SER A 160 -4.39 -1.45 2.76
CA SER A 160 -5.82 -1.44 2.97
C SER A 160 -6.23 -2.35 4.13
N GLY A 161 -7.15 -1.92 4.96
CA GLY A 161 -7.69 -2.72 6.08
C GLY A 161 -8.17 -1.87 7.24
N ASN A 162 -9.11 -2.42 8.03
CA ASN A 162 -9.71 -1.68 9.15
C ASN A 162 -8.77 -1.44 10.34
N GLN A 163 -7.60 -2.09 10.40
CA GLN A 163 -6.57 -1.79 11.40
C GLN A 163 -5.80 -0.52 11.07
N GLY A 164 -5.60 -0.25 9.79
CA GLY A 164 -4.86 0.92 9.33
C GLY A 164 -3.49 1.08 9.99
N ALA A 165 -3.23 2.28 10.50
CA ALA A 165 -1.98 2.61 11.18
C ALA A 165 -1.76 1.83 12.47
N LEU A 166 -2.82 1.42 13.19
CA LEU A 166 -2.70 0.68 14.46
C LEU A 166 -1.96 -0.65 14.30
N ASP A 167 -2.15 -1.36 13.18
CA ASP A 167 -1.38 -2.57 12.89
C ASP A 167 0.12 -2.26 12.64
N ALA A 168 0.41 -1.15 11.98
CA ALA A 168 1.80 -0.75 11.71
C ALA A 168 2.55 -0.34 13.00
N ILE A 169 1.86 0.22 14.00
CA ILE A 169 2.42 0.60 15.30
C ILE A 169 2.22 -0.47 16.38
N ASN A 170 1.80 -1.69 16.01
CA ASN A 170 1.56 -2.82 16.91
C ASN A 170 0.57 -2.54 18.07
N GLN A 171 -0.44 -1.71 17.81
CA GLN A 171 -1.48 -1.39 18.78
C GLN A 171 -2.76 -2.20 18.52
N PRO A 172 -3.48 -2.62 19.59
CA PRO A 172 -4.73 -3.34 19.42
C PRO A 172 -5.79 -2.46 18.73
N SER A 173 -6.46 -3.03 17.74
CA SER A 173 -7.58 -2.38 17.06
C SER A 173 -8.91 -2.99 17.50
N GLN A 174 -9.89 -2.14 17.80
CA GLN A 174 -11.27 -2.58 18.04
C GLN A 174 -11.99 -3.02 16.74
N PHE A 175 -11.39 -2.73 15.58
CA PHE A 175 -12.02 -2.95 14.28
C PHE A 175 -11.76 -4.33 13.69
N SER A 176 -10.62 -4.97 14.04
CA SER A 176 -10.26 -6.27 13.49
C SER A 176 -9.10 -6.92 14.23
N SER A 177 -9.00 -8.25 14.16
CA SER A 177 -7.84 -9.05 14.60
C SER A 177 -6.89 -9.40 13.44
N TYR A 178 -7.03 -8.76 12.30
CA TYR A 178 -6.23 -9.07 11.13
C TYR A 178 -5.01 -8.17 11.07
N TYR A 179 -3.85 -8.76 11.26
CA TYR A 179 -2.55 -8.08 11.26
C TYR A 179 -1.76 -8.53 10.02
N TYR A 180 -1.20 -7.59 9.25
CA TYR A 180 -0.29 -7.92 8.15
C TYR A 180 0.89 -6.95 7.99
N HIS A 181 0.91 -5.84 8.71
CA HIS A 181 2.04 -4.91 8.77
C HIS A 181 3.11 -5.34 9.78
N LYS A 182 2.82 -6.31 10.65
CA LYS A 182 3.73 -6.84 11.68
C LYS A 182 4.33 -5.81 12.63
N GLY A 183 3.65 -4.70 12.88
CA GLY A 183 4.22 -3.66 13.74
C GLY A 183 5.49 -3.02 13.16
N ILE A 184 5.58 -2.84 11.86
CA ILE A 184 6.78 -2.31 11.17
C ILE A 184 7.31 -1.03 11.82
N ALA A 185 6.44 -0.13 12.25
CA ALA A 185 6.87 1.13 12.86
C ALA A 185 7.58 0.92 14.21
N GLU A 186 7.10 -0.05 15.00
CA GLU A 186 7.75 -0.45 16.25
C GLU A 186 9.13 -1.07 16.00
N GLU A 187 9.28 -1.93 15.00
CA GLU A 187 10.56 -2.51 14.60
C GLU A 187 11.55 -1.43 14.12
N LEU A 188 11.09 -0.47 13.33
CA LEU A 188 11.93 0.62 12.81
C LEU A 188 12.35 1.60 13.90
N VAL A 189 11.46 1.97 14.83
CA VAL A 189 11.85 2.86 15.92
C VAL A 189 12.87 2.20 16.86
N ARG A 190 12.74 0.90 17.12
CA ARG A 190 13.75 0.13 17.86
C ARG A 190 15.08 0.03 17.11
N SER A 191 15.05 0.09 15.79
CA SER A 191 16.23 0.19 14.94
C SER A 191 16.85 1.60 14.90
N GLY A 192 16.27 2.57 15.64
CA GLY A 192 16.82 3.91 15.85
C GLY A 192 16.28 4.99 14.89
N TYR A 193 15.30 4.71 14.04
CA TYR A 193 14.67 5.71 13.19
C TYR A 193 13.56 6.46 13.93
N VAL A 194 13.35 7.74 13.63
CA VAL A 194 12.07 8.39 13.89
C VAL A 194 11.07 7.88 12.83
N VAL A 195 9.90 7.46 13.27
CA VAL A 195 8.90 6.85 12.38
C VAL A 195 7.59 7.61 12.46
N PHE A 196 7.12 8.05 11.31
CA PHE A 196 5.76 8.56 11.15
C PHE A 196 4.89 7.52 10.48
N VAL A 197 3.65 7.36 10.93
CA VAL A 197 2.67 6.46 10.33
C VAL A 197 1.40 7.25 10.03
N ILE A 198 1.03 7.37 8.76
CA ILE A 198 -0.23 8.01 8.38
C ILE A 198 -1.39 7.02 8.43
N GLU A 199 -2.56 7.46 8.92
CA GLU A 199 -3.78 6.69 8.71
C GLU A 199 -4.37 6.97 7.33
N ASN A 200 -4.53 5.94 6.53
CA ASN A 200 -5.04 6.06 5.18
C ASN A 200 -6.52 6.43 5.15
N ARG A 201 -6.90 7.33 4.26
CA ARG A 201 -8.28 7.76 4.04
C ARG A 201 -9.20 6.58 3.72
N GLY A 202 -10.27 6.45 4.51
CA GLY A 202 -11.25 5.36 4.40
C GLY A 202 -10.88 4.08 5.14
N TRP A 203 -9.74 4.05 5.84
CA TRP A 203 -9.25 2.91 6.59
C TRP A 203 -9.02 3.25 8.06
N GLY A 204 -8.92 2.24 8.91
CA GLY A 204 -8.65 2.39 10.33
C GLY A 204 -9.54 3.44 11.00
N GLU A 205 -8.95 4.38 11.68
CA GLU A 205 -9.66 5.45 12.39
C GLU A 205 -10.25 6.53 11.46
N ARG A 206 -9.85 6.54 10.18
CA ARG A 206 -10.45 7.37 9.11
C ARG A 206 -11.47 6.57 8.29
N GLY A 207 -11.86 5.39 8.77
CA GLY A 207 -12.93 4.59 8.18
C GLY A 207 -14.28 5.28 8.31
N LEU A 208 -15.18 4.96 7.39
CA LEU A 208 -16.59 5.35 7.52
C LEU A 208 -17.19 4.67 8.75
N ASP A 209 -18.03 5.38 9.50
CA ASP A 209 -18.71 4.82 10.65
C ASP A 209 -19.43 3.51 10.27
N VAL A 210 -19.19 2.47 11.06
CA VAL A 210 -19.68 1.09 10.85
C VAL A 210 -21.21 1.02 10.71
N GLN A 211 -21.92 2.08 11.09
CA GLN A 211 -23.37 2.22 10.90
C GLN A 211 -23.81 2.31 9.44
N MET A 212 -22.86 2.57 8.51
CA MET A 212 -23.17 2.67 7.07
C MET A 212 -23.18 1.29 6.36
N ASN A 213 -23.84 0.28 6.94
CA ASN A 213 -24.10 -1.04 6.33
C ASN A 213 -22.89 -1.97 6.12
N CYS A 214 -21.76 -1.74 6.75
CA CYS A 214 -20.66 -2.69 6.78
C CYS A 214 -20.99 -3.85 7.73
N LYS A 215 -21.38 -4.99 7.20
CA LYS A 215 -21.59 -6.20 8.00
C LYS A 215 -20.23 -6.75 8.46
N GLN A 216 -20.05 -6.87 9.78
CA GLN A 216 -18.89 -7.56 10.31
C GLN A 216 -18.83 -9.01 9.78
N PRO A 217 -17.67 -9.56 9.38
CA PRO A 217 -16.30 -9.05 9.55
C PRO A 217 -15.62 -8.59 8.24
N ASP A 218 -16.27 -7.77 7.41
CA ASP A 218 -15.65 -7.29 6.17
C ASP A 218 -14.65 -6.17 6.46
N VAL A 219 -13.38 -6.53 6.57
CA VAL A 219 -12.26 -5.62 6.87
C VAL A 219 -12.00 -4.58 5.77
N TYR A 220 -12.58 -4.76 4.60
CA TYR A 220 -12.43 -3.85 3.46
C TYR A 220 -13.67 -2.99 3.19
N CYS A 221 -14.75 -3.18 3.94
CA CYS A 221 -16.03 -2.55 3.65
C CYS A 221 -15.95 -1.02 3.63
N SER A 222 -15.37 -0.41 4.66
CA SER A 222 -15.30 1.05 4.79
C SER A 222 -14.56 1.70 3.62
N GLY A 223 -13.33 1.27 3.35
CA GLY A 223 -12.53 1.82 2.26
C GLY A 223 -13.16 1.60 0.89
N ASN A 224 -13.73 0.42 0.65
CA ASN A 224 -14.42 0.12 -0.60
C ASN A 224 -15.69 0.96 -0.80
N GLN A 225 -16.42 1.26 0.26
CA GLN A 225 -17.59 2.15 0.18
C GLN A 225 -17.15 3.59 -0.11
N LEU A 226 -16.15 4.10 0.60
CA LEU A 226 -15.63 5.44 0.35
C LEU A 226 -15.13 5.55 -1.11
N HIS A 227 -14.37 4.56 -1.59
CA HIS A 227 -13.90 4.52 -2.98
C HIS A 227 -15.05 4.67 -3.98
N ARG A 228 -16.13 3.89 -3.81
CA ARG A 228 -17.31 3.95 -4.70
C ARG A 228 -18.03 5.30 -4.64
N HIS A 229 -18.15 5.89 -3.46
CA HIS A 229 -18.77 7.21 -3.30
C HIS A 229 -17.94 8.28 -3.98
N LEU A 230 -16.65 8.33 -3.73
CA LEU A 230 -15.73 9.27 -4.35
C LEU A 230 -15.71 9.12 -5.88
N PHE A 231 -15.64 7.87 -6.37
CA PHE A 231 -15.70 7.60 -7.80
C PHE A 231 -16.97 8.13 -8.47
N ASN A 232 -18.15 7.94 -7.83
CA ASN A 232 -19.42 8.48 -8.35
C ASN A 232 -19.49 10.01 -8.33
N LEU A 233 -18.71 10.66 -7.48
CA LEU A 233 -18.58 12.12 -7.39
C LEU A 233 -17.49 12.68 -8.33
N GLY A 234 -16.76 11.81 -9.03
CA GLY A 234 -15.64 12.20 -9.90
C GLY A 234 -14.29 12.31 -9.19
N TYR A 235 -14.19 11.96 -7.91
CA TYR A 235 -12.95 11.97 -7.16
C TYR A 235 -12.26 10.60 -7.16
N ASN A 236 -10.96 10.60 -6.94
CA ASN A 236 -10.18 9.39 -6.81
C ASN A 236 -9.61 9.26 -5.38
N GLN A 237 -9.96 8.19 -4.67
CA GLN A 237 -9.45 7.96 -3.31
C GLN A 237 -7.91 7.89 -3.26
N TYR A 238 -7.29 7.30 -4.27
CA TYR A 238 -5.84 7.21 -4.36
C TYR A 238 -5.17 8.59 -4.49
N SER A 239 -5.76 9.50 -5.29
CA SER A 239 -5.30 10.90 -5.37
C SER A 239 -5.33 11.59 -4.01
N LEU A 240 -6.44 11.44 -3.29
CA LEU A 240 -6.60 12.05 -1.96
C LEU A 240 -5.60 11.48 -0.94
N GLN A 241 -5.31 10.18 -1.00
CA GLN A 241 -4.28 9.57 -0.14
C GLN A 241 -2.88 10.09 -0.46
N ILE A 242 -2.56 10.32 -1.73
CA ILE A 242 -1.29 10.93 -2.15
C ILE A 242 -1.19 12.35 -1.59
N ILE A 243 -2.23 13.17 -1.75
CA ILE A 243 -2.26 14.56 -1.29
C ILE A 243 -2.12 14.63 0.25
N ASP A 244 -2.85 13.79 0.98
CA ASP A 244 -2.75 13.69 2.45
C ASP A 244 -1.32 13.32 2.88
N THR A 245 -0.70 12.35 2.19
CA THR A 245 0.68 11.91 2.48
C THR A 245 1.71 12.98 2.14
N MET A 246 1.53 13.71 1.03
CA MET A 246 2.39 14.84 0.68
C MET A 246 2.27 15.98 1.71
N GLN A 247 1.08 16.23 2.25
CA GLN A 247 0.88 17.23 3.31
C GLN A 247 1.59 16.81 4.60
N LEU A 248 1.49 15.53 5.00
CA LEU A 248 2.24 15.02 6.17
C LEU A 248 3.74 15.08 5.92
N LEU A 249 4.23 14.68 4.75
CA LEU A 249 5.65 14.78 4.41
C LEU A 249 6.14 16.24 4.48
N LYS A 250 5.34 17.19 3.99
CA LYS A 250 5.66 18.63 4.09
C LYS A 250 5.70 19.11 5.55
N HIS A 251 4.85 18.57 6.43
CA HIS A 251 4.94 18.81 7.86
C HIS A 251 6.24 18.24 8.43
N ILE A 252 6.60 17.00 8.11
CA ILE A 252 7.83 16.33 8.55
C ILE A 252 9.06 17.13 8.13
N HIS A 253 9.11 17.64 6.90
CA HIS A 253 10.21 18.49 6.41
C HIS A 253 10.41 19.80 7.21
N ASN A 254 9.38 20.27 7.94
CA ASN A 254 9.46 21.48 8.74
C ASN A 254 9.79 21.23 10.22
N LEU A 255 10.00 19.99 10.62
CA LEU A 255 10.42 19.64 11.97
C LEU A 255 11.95 19.84 12.11
N ASP A 256 12.36 20.61 13.09
CA ASP A 256 13.76 20.99 13.31
C ASP A 256 14.69 19.84 13.70
N TYR A 257 14.10 18.72 14.17
CA TYR A 257 14.83 17.49 14.51
C TYR A 257 14.85 16.45 13.37
N VAL A 258 14.30 16.72 12.19
CA VAL A 258 14.31 15.81 11.04
C VAL A 258 15.45 16.20 10.09
N ASN A 259 16.25 15.21 9.69
CA ASN A 259 17.21 15.42 8.62
C ASN A 259 16.53 15.27 7.25
N ASN A 260 16.30 16.37 6.56
CA ASN A 260 15.65 16.41 5.26
C ASN A 260 16.40 15.67 4.13
N GLU A 261 17.68 15.33 4.34
CA GLU A 261 18.46 14.52 3.39
C GLU A 261 18.35 13.01 3.72
N LYS A 262 17.72 12.65 4.85
CA LYS A 262 17.61 11.27 5.37
C LYS A 262 16.17 10.88 5.66
N ILE A 263 15.29 11.05 4.69
CA ILE A 263 13.89 10.64 4.78
C ILE A 263 13.63 9.50 3.79
N ALA A 264 13.06 8.39 4.26
CA ALA A 264 12.54 7.33 3.43
C ALA A 264 11.02 7.20 3.58
N ILE A 265 10.36 6.69 2.54
CA ILE A 265 8.93 6.38 2.55
C ILE A 265 8.75 4.89 2.35
N ALA A 266 7.99 4.23 3.22
CA ALA A 266 7.74 2.79 3.19
C ALA A 266 6.24 2.51 3.07
N GLY A 267 5.81 1.88 1.98
CA GLY A 267 4.43 1.50 1.74
C GLY A 267 4.23 0.01 1.53
N LEU A 268 3.15 -0.54 2.09
CA LEU A 268 2.73 -1.93 1.87
C LEU A 268 1.40 -1.97 1.13
N SER A 269 1.25 -2.88 0.17
CA SER A 269 -0.02 -3.08 -0.54
C SER A 269 -0.54 -1.77 -1.15
N LEU A 270 -1.68 -1.23 -0.71
CA LEU A 270 -2.19 0.09 -1.10
C LEU A 270 -1.18 1.22 -0.85
N GLY A 271 -0.40 1.14 0.25
CA GLY A 271 0.64 2.13 0.56
C GLY A 271 1.82 2.11 -0.41
N GLY A 272 2.07 0.99 -1.10
CA GLY A 272 3.17 0.87 -2.07
C GLY A 272 3.06 1.85 -3.25
N PRO A 273 1.96 1.85 -4.02
CA PRO A 273 1.74 2.85 -5.07
C PRO A 273 1.75 4.29 -4.54
N VAL A 274 1.21 4.53 -3.33
CA VAL A 274 1.24 5.87 -2.71
C VAL A 274 2.68 6.29 -2.44
N SER A 275 3.53 5.40 -1.89
CA SER A 275 4.95 5.70 -1.65
C SER A 275 5.70 6.05 -2.94
N ILE A 276 5.46 5.30 -4.02
CA ILE A 276 6.02 5.59 -5.37
C ILE A 276 5.57 6.96 -5.88
N ALA A 277 4.28 7.27 -5.77
CA ALA A 277 3.71 8.53 -6.23
C ALA A 277 4.29 9.72 -5.45
N VAL A 278 4.25 9.67 -4.13
CA VAL A 278 4.78 10.74 -3.26
C VAL A 278 6.26 10.96 -3.50
N SER A 279 7.06 9.89 -3.66
CA SER A 279 8.50 10.00 -3.95
C SER A 279 8.82 10.60 -5.32
N ASN A 280 7.91 10.49 -6.29
CA ASN A 280 8.04 11.17 -7.58
C ASN A 280 7.66 12.65 -7.52
N LEU A 281 6.67 12.99 -6.68
CA LEU A 281 6.07 14.32 -6.62
C LEU A 281 6.70 15.22 -5.56
N SER A 282 7.42 14.66 -4.60
CA SER A 282 7.97 15.41 -3.47
C SER A 282 9.49 15.52 -3.54
N PRO A 283 10.07 16.64 -3.09
CA PRO A 283 11.52 16.78 -2.94
C PRO A 283 12.02 15.94 -1.74
N ASN A 284 13.34 15.76 -1.67
CA ASN A 284 14.06 15.26 -0.49
C ASN A 284 13.55 13.92 0.06
N VAL A 285 13.11 13.01 -0.82
CA VAL A 285 12.88 11.61 -0.50
C VAL A 285 14.10 10.82 -0.93
N SER A 286 14.84 10.30 0.03
CA SER A 286 16.14 9.65 -0.17
C SER A 286 16.03 8.16 -0.43
N GLY A 287 14.94 7.52 -0.01
CA GLY A 287 14.66 6.11 -0.26
C GLY A 287 13.17 5.82 -0.35
N THR A 288 12.80 4.90 -1.24
CA THR A 288 11.40 4.49 -1.43
C THR A 288 11.27 2.99 -1.27
N ILE A 289 10.31 2.55 -0.47
CA ILE A 289 10.00 1.14 -0.23
C ILE A 289 8.56 0.91 -0.68
N ALA A 290 8.35 -0.06 -1.56
CA ALA A 290 7.03 -0.52 -1.98
C ALA A 290 6.95 -2.04 -1.89
N ALA A 291 6.39 -2.53 -0.79
CA ALA A 291 6.18 -3.95 -0.55
C ALA A 291 4.81 -4.38 -1.06
N SER A 292 4.75 -5.43 -1.88
CA SER A 292 3.52 -6.02 -2.44
C SER A 292 2.58 -5.00 -3.09
N GLY A 293 3.11 -3.91 -3.63
CA GLY A 293 2.31 -2.74 -4.05
C GLY A 293 2.48 -2.32 -5.51
N VAL A 294 3.57 -2.68 -6.18
CA VAL A 294 3.80 -2.31 -7.59
C VAL A 294 3.27 -3.40 -8.50
N ILE A 295 2.01 -3.25 -8.91
CA ILE A 295 1.26 -4.24 -9.67
C ILE A 295 0.89 -3.66 -11.02
N SER A 296 1.18 -4.38 -12.11
CA SER A 296 0.68 -3.97 -13.43
C SER A 296 -0.83 -4.13 -13.50
N GLN A 297 -1.55 -3.04 -13.57
CA GLN A 297 -3.00 -3.01 -13.79
C GLN A 297 -3.37 -3.44 -15.21
N TYR A 298 -2.46 -3.26 -16.17
CA TYR A 298 -2.63 -3.71 -17.55
C TYR A 298 -2.50 -5.22 -17.70
N LYS A 299 -1.58 -5.86 -16.98
CA LYS A 299 -1.37 -7.32 -17.02
C LYS A 299 -2.32 -8.07 -16.07
N THR A 300 -2.90 -7.37 -15.11
CA THR A 300 -3.83 -7.97 -14.15
C THR A 300 -5.15 -7.25 -14.23
N VAL A 301 -6.26 -7.96 -14.36
CA VAL A 301 -7.58 -7.34 -14.15
C VAL A 301 -7.73 -7.10 -12.64
N GLY A 302 -7.13 -6.02 -12.17
CA GLY A 302 -6.92 -5.78 -10.74
C GLY A 302 -7.95 -4.88 -10.09
N SER A 303 -7.76 -4.67 -8.80
CA SER A 303 -8.66 -4.02 -7.87
C SER A 303 -8.66 -2.48 -7.91
N GLY A 304 -7.75 -1.85 -8.62
CA GLY A 304 -7.63 -0.39 -8.66
C GLY A 304 -8.27 0.21 -9.89
N ILE A 305 -9.49 0.73 -9.79
CA ILE A 305 -10.12 1.45 -10.90
C ILE A 305 -9.70 2.91 -10.85
N THR A 306 -8.85 3.31 -11.79
CA THR A 306 -8.49 4.71 -12.01
C THR A 306 -8.82 5.07 -13.45
N PRO A 307 -9.89 5.82 -13.70
CA PRO A 307 -10.29 6.16 -15.05
C PRO A 307 -9.18 6.88 -15.81
N GLY A 308 -8.85 6.37 -16.99
CA GLY A 308 -7.90 7.00 -17.89
C GLY A 308 -6.42 6.72 -17.61
N MET A 309 -6.04 6.10 -16.49
CA MET A 309 -4.64 5.80 -16.18
C MET A 309 -3.99 4.94 -17.29
N LEU A 310 -4.56 3.78 -17.59
CA LEU A 310 -4.01 2.83 -18.57
C LEU A 310 -3.99 3.35 -20.01
N LYS A 311 -4.64 4.45 -20.29
CA LYS A 311 -4.46 5.13 -21.58
C LYS A 311 -3.03 5.67 -21.73
N TYR A 312 -2.41 6.07 -20.63
CA TYR A 312 -1.13 6.75 -20.65
C TYR A 312 0.01 5.90 -20.05
N PHE A 313 -0.17 5.32 -18.89
CA PHE A 313 0.87 4.60 -18.13
C PHE A 313 0.26 3.57 -17.20
N ASP A 314 1.13 2.73 -16.63
CA ASP A 314 0.81 1.76 -15.58
C ASP A 314 1.65 2.03 -14.32
N GLN A 315 1.35 1.37 -13.21
CA GLN A 315 2.10 1.53 -11.95
C GLN A 315 3.61 1.21 -12.09
N PRO A 316 4.04 0.16 -12.82
CA PRO A 316 5.45 -0.07 -13.05
C PRO A 316 6.19 1.08 -13.76
N ASP A 317 5.51 1.85 -14.62
CA ASP A 317 6.11 3.02 -15.27
C ASP A 317 6.42 4.13 -14.25
N LEU A 318 5.52 4.35 -13.27
CA LEU A 318 5.76 5.30 -12.18
C LEU A 318 6.91 4.83 -11.27
N ALA A 319 7.01 3.53 -10.99
CA ALA A 319 8.13 2.99 -10.23
C ALA A 319 9.46 3.11 -11.01
N ALA A 320 9.45 2.83 -12.32
CA ALA A 320 10.61 3.00 -13.19
C ALA A 320 11.09 4.46 -13.26
N SER A 321 10.16 5.42 -13.20
CA SER A 321 10.50 6.84 -13.23
C SER A 321 11.24 7.34 -11.97
N LEU A 322 11.26 6.58 -10.88
CA LEU A 322 12.07 6.90 -9.71
C LEU A 322 13.58 6.76 -9.96
N SER A 323 13.98 5.96 -10.94
CA SER A 323 15.40 5.80 -11.29
C SER A 323 16.07 7.17 -11.53
N PRO A 324 17.27 7.43 -11.00
CA PRO A 324 18.16 6.58 -10.22
C PRO A 324 18.05 6.76 -8.68
N LYS A 325 16.90 7.16 -8.13
CA LYS A 325 16.71 7.25 -6.66
C LYS A 325 16.72 5.84 -6.05
N PRO A 326 17.21 5.65 -4.82
CA PRO A 326 17.14 4.36 -4.12
C PRO A 326 15.69 3.83 -4.03
N LEU A 327 15.47 2.60 -4.49
CA LEU A 327 14.17 1.94 -4.53
C LEU A 327 14.26 0.49 -4.05
N TYR A 328 13.40 0.13 -3.10
CA TYR A 328 13.21 -1.23 -2.63
C TYR A 328 11.83 -1.72 -3.07
N LEU A 329 11.79 -2.86 -3.75
CA LEU A 329 10.58 -3.56 -4.13
C LEU A 329 10.59 -4.97 -3.54
N SER A 330 9.47 -5.41 -2.94
CA SER A 330 9.37 -6.79 -2.49
C SER A 330 8.02 -7.42 -2.79
N TRP A 331 8.02 -8.75 -2.95
CA TRP A 331 6.83 -9.57 -3.09
C TRP A 331 7.04 -10.93 -2.43
N GLY A 332 5.99 -11.48 -1.84
CA GLY A 332 6.02 -12.83 -1.31
C GLY A 332 5.82 -13.89 -2.40
N LEU A 333 6.57 -14.98 -2.35
CA LEU A 333 6.39 -16.14 -3.24
C LEU A 333 5.00 -16.77 -3.09
N ASN A 334 4.44 -16.74 -1.89
CA ASN A 334 3.17 -17.38 -1.55
C ASN A 334 1.97 -16.44 -1.67
N GLU A 335 2.17 -15.21 -2.12
CA GLU A 335 1.08 -14.28 -2.36
C GLU A 335 0.12 -14.83 -3.41
N LYS A 336 -1.18 -14.69 -3.13
CA LYS A 336 -2.25 -15.17 -4.01
C LYS A 336 -2.79 -14.05 -4.88
N SER A 337 -3.50 -14.45 -5.94
CA SER A 337 -4.18 -13.55 -6.88
C SER A 337 -3.25 -12.54 -7.56
N GLU A 338 -3.65 -11.27 -7.66
CA GLU A 338 -2.92 -10.18 -8.33
C GLU A 338 -1.57 -9.84 -7.71
N PHE A 339 -1.33 -10.20 -6.45
CA PHE A 339 -0.07 -9.93 -5.74
C PHE A 339 0.99 -11.01 -5.98
N GLY A 340 0.66 -12.13 -6.61
CA GLY A 340 1.61 -13.23 -6.86
C GLY A 340 2.73 -12.83 -7.82
N TYR A 341 4.00 -13.03 -7.40
CA TYR A 341 5.16 -12.62 -8.18
C TYR A 341 5.26 -13.32 -9.53
N GLU A 342 5.30 -14.66 -9.53
CA GLU A 342 5.56 -15.44 -10.75
C GLU A 342 4.52 -15.23 -11.86
N ALA A 343 3.25 -15.07 -11.46
CA ALA A 343 2.18 -14.94 -12.44
C ALA A 343 2.03 -13.52 -13.01
N LYS A 344 2.35 -12.46 -12.21
CA LYS A 344 1.87 -11.13 -12.52
C LYS A 344 2.86 -10.00 -12.26
N ASN A 345 3.72 -10.12 -11.24
CA ASN A 345 4.57 -9.01 -10.81
C ASN A 345 6.01 -9.10 -11.33
N LYS A 346 6.38 -10.22 -11.95
CA LYS A 346 7.66 -10.38 -12.63
C LYS A 346 7.85 -9.30 -13.72
N TYR A 347 6.81 -9.00 -14.49
CA TYR A 347 6.82 -7.91 -15.46
C TYR A 347 7.15 -6.56 -14.82
N SER A 348 6.51 -6.24 -13.69
CA SER A 348 6.78 -4.99 -12.96
C SER A 348 8.25 -4.90 -12.52
N ALA A 349 8.77 -5.99 -11.95
CA ALA A 349 10.16 -6.05 -11.51
C ALA A 349 11.15 -5.91 -12.68
N GLU A 350 10.89 -6.58 -13.80
CA GLU A 350 11.72 -6.52 -15.00
C GLU A 350 11.73 -5.12 -15.63
N LEU A 351 10.57 -4.47 -15.74
CA LEU A 351 10.46 -3.12 -16.29
C LEU A 351 11.24 -2.11 -15.44
N VAL A 352 11.06 -2.14 -14.11
CA VAL A 352 11.80 -1.27 -13.20
C VAL A 352 13.30 -1.54 -13.26
N ASN A 353 13.72 -2.81 -13.25
CA ASN A 353 15.12 -3.17 -13.36
C ASN A 353 15.74 -2.66 -14.67
N ASN A 354 15.02 -2.69 -15.78
CA ASN A 354 15.49 -2.16 -17.05
C ASN A 354 15.72 -0.64 -17.00
N SER A 355 14.90 0.11 -16.28
CA SER A 355 15.12 1.56 -16.12
C SER A 355 16.37 1.89 -15.32
N TYR A 356 16.66 1.12 -14.25
CA TYR A 356 17.87 1.29 -13.45
C TYR A 356 19.13 0.88 -14.24
N LYS A 357 19.09 -0.23 -14.97
CA LYS A 357 20.15 -0.63 -15.89
C LYS A 357 20.43 0.41 -16.96
N LEU A 358 19.40 0.99 -17.53
CA LEU A 358 19.55 2.03 -18.56
C LEU A 358 20.36 3.24 -18.02
N LEU A 359 20.21 3.57 -16.74
CA LEU A 359 20.88 4.70 -16.11
C LEU A 359 22.18 4.34 -15.38
N ASP A 360 22.67 3.09 -15.49
CA ASP A 360 23.82 2.55 -14.75
C ASP A 360 23.70 2.75 -13.23
N ALA A 361 22.55 2.41 -12.66
CA ALA A 361 22.18 2.65 -11.27
C ALA A 361 21.60 1.39 -10.58
N GLU A 362 21.95 0.19 -11.06
CA GLU A 362 21.43 -1.09 -10.55
C GLU A 362 21.67 -1.26 -9.05
N GLU A 363 22.76 -0.71 -8.55
CA GLU A 363 23.13 -0.76 -7.13
C GLU A 363 22.15 -0.01 -6.21
N LYS A 364 21.29 0.85 -6.79
CA LYS A 364 20.27 1.61 -6.06
C LYS A 364 18.90 0.94 -6.08
N LEU A 365 18.77 -0.17 -6.79
CA LEU A 365 17.53 -0.95 -6.85
C LEU A 365 17.71 -2.26 -6.08
N VAL A 366 16.86 -2.45 -5.08
CA VAL A 366 16.76 -3.72 -4.34
C VAL A 366 15.42 -4.37 -4.69
N ILE A 367 15.47 -5.58 -5.23
CA ILE A 367 14.29 -6.41 -5.52
C ILE A 367 14.38 -7.66 -4.66
N VAL A 368 13.38 -7.88 -3.80
CA VAL A 368 13.34 -9.01 -2.88
C VAL A 368 12.11 -9.87 -3.16
N ILE A 369 12.35 -11.16 -3.41
CA ILE A 369 11.31 -12.17 -3.49
C ILE A 369 11.48 -13.05 -2.26
N HIS A 370 10.56 -12.92 -1.31
CA HIS A 370 10.72 -13.55 0.00
C HIS A 370 9.73 -14.70 0.21
N ASN A 371 10.08 -15.59 1.13
CA ASN A 371 9.27 -16.75 1.51
C ASN A 371 8.66 -16.60 2.91
N GLU A 372 8.30 -15.38 3.28
CA GLU A 372 7.58 -15.13 4.51
C GLU A 372 6.26 -15.89 4.52
N GLN A 373 5.97 -16.57 5.64
CA GLN A 373 4.74 -17.37 5.79
C GLN A 373 3.58 -16.54 6.34
N PHE A 374 3.90 -15.45 7.03
CA PHE A 374 2.91 -14.56 7.60
C PHE A 374 2.04 -13.96 6.49
N ASN A 375 0.75 -14.02 6.65
CA ASN A 375 -0.24 -13.52 5.69
C ASN A 375 0.06 -13.96 4.22
N HIS A 376 0.49 -15.20 4.03
CA HIS A 376 0.87 -15.76 2.73
C HIS A 376 1.97 -14.97 2.00
N GLY A 377 2.80 -14.22 2.71
CA GLY A 377 3.85 -13.39 2.14
C GLY A 377 3.44 -11.94 1.83
N HIS A 378 2.16 -11.58 1.99
CA HIS A 378 1.69 -10.20 1.81
C HIS A 378 2.03 -9.36 3.05
N THR A 379 3.30 -9.02 3.20
CA THR A 379 3.86 -8.33 4.37
C THR A 379 5.21 -7.71 4.03
N PHE A 380 5.77 -6.93 4.97
CA PHE A 380 7.16 -6.49 4.87
C PHE A 380 8.14 -7.63 5.18
N GLU A 381 9.22 -7.72 4.43
CA GLU A 381 10.39 -8.54 4.78
C GLU A 381 11.39 -7.63 5.51
N MET A 382 11.45 -7.76 6.83
CA MET A 382 12.10 -6.77 7.69
C MET A 382 13.61 -6.74 7.57
N THR A 383 14.27 -7.89 7.36
CA THR A 383 15.74 -7.96 7.34
C THR A 383 16.33 -7.14 6.18
N SER A 384 15.91 -7.44 4.95
CA SER A 384 16.44 -6.72 3.78
C SER A 384 15.92 -5.27 3.69
N LEU A 385 14.71 -5.00 4.25
CA LEU A 385 14.20 -3.66 4.35
C LEU A 385 15.06 -2.79 5.29
N THR A 386 15.42 -3.31 6.45
CA THR A 386 16.27 -2.60 7.39
C THR A 386 17.67 -2.39 6.80
N ASP A 387 18.26 -3.41 6.17
CA ASP A 387 19.53 -3.30 5.45
C ASP A 387 19.47 -2.20 4.35
N PHE A 388 18.38 -2.12 3.59
CA PHE A 388 18.19 -1.07 2.61
C PHE A 388 18.14 0.32 3.24
N LEU A 389 17.39 0.49 4.33
CA LEU A 389 17.30 1.76 5.05
C LEU A 389 18.64 2.17 5.64
N ASP A 390 19.38 1.24 6.25
CA ASP A 390 20.71 1.50 6.82
C ASP A 390 21.72 1.97 5.76
N ASN A 391 21.64 1.42 4.57
CA ASN A 391 22.50 1.84 3.45
C ASN A 391 22.04 3.14 2.77
N THR A 392 20.80 3.57 2.98
CA THR A 392 20.21 4.71 2.27
C THR A 392 20.12 5.96 3.15
N ILE A 393 19.68 5.79 4.40
CA ILE A 393 19.43 6.90 5.33
C ILE A 393 19.99 6.67 6.73
N GLY A 394 20.60 5.51 7.00
CA GLY A 394 21.20 5.14 8.27
C GLY A 394 22.40 5.98 8.70
#